data_808654d6f1231a759424a9c39b0d9e85
#
_entry.id   808654d6f1231a759424a9c39b0d9e85
#
_cell.length_a   1.000
_cell.length_b   1.000
_cell.length_c   1.000
_cell.angle_alpha   90.00
_cell.angle_beta   90.00
_cell.angle_gamma   90.00
#
_symmetry.space_group_name_H-M   'P 1'
#
loop_
_entity.id
_entity.type
_entity.pdbx_description
1 polymer ?
#
loop_
_entity_poly.entity_id
_entity_poly.type
_entity_poly.pdbx_seq_one_letter_code
_entity_poly.pdbx_strand_id
1 'polypeptide(L)'
;MENDEIKLLKVSEGEEGRLDKYLSDKLEDMTRSYLKKLISDDKAVLVNGNPAKPNYKLKPGDIIELAVPEPIELEIKAENIPLDIVYEDNDMLVVNKPQGMVVHPAAGNYTGTLVNALLYHCGDSLSGINGEKRPGIVHRIDKDTSGLLLVAKNDNAHQKLSSQIKEHSLTRAYKALVHGNIKQDSGRIDAPIGRHPSDRKKMTITDKNSREAVTNFRVLERYGRYTFVECILETGRTHQIRVHMSKNGHPIVGDKTYGVKKEEFNLAGQLLHAYKVGFIHPVSGEYMEFVSELPDYYMNVLDRLRNFI
;
A
#
# COMPACT_ATOMS: atom_id res chain seq x y z
N MET A 1 29.32 14.22 1.57
CA MET A 1 29.28 15.30 0.57
C MET A 1 30.32 15.06 -0.55
N GLU A 2 30.61 13.80 -0.89
CA GLU A 2 31.75 13.50 -1.79
C GLU A 2 31.36 13.11 -3.23
N ASN A 3 30.06 13.01 -3.57
CA ASN A 3 29.66 12.61 -4.94
C ASN A 3 28.33 13.22 -5.42
N ASP A 4 27.96 14.43 -5.00
CA ASP A 4 26.76 15.07 -5.54
C ASP A 4 27.03 15.58 -6.96
N GLU A 5 26.22 15.19 -7.94
CA GLU A 5 26.29 15.77 -9.29
C GLU A 5 25.80 17.23 -9.24
N ILE A 6 26.69 18.19 -9.48
CA ILE A 6 26.34 19.60 -9.49
C ILE A 6 25.92 20.01 -10.91
N LYS A 7 24.63 20.36 -11.09
CA LYS A 7 24.11 20.94 -12.33
C LYS A 7 24.05 22.46 -12.21
N LEU A 8 24.67 23.16 -13.16
CA LEU A 8 24.63 24.61 -13.28
C LEU A 8 23.68 25.04 -14.40
N LEU A 9 22.70 25.88 -14.09
CA LEU A 9 21.73 26.39 -15.03
C LEU A 9 21.73 27.92 -15.00
N LYS A 10 21.82 28.56 -16.17
CA LYS A 10 21.72 30.01 -16.30
C LYS A 10 20.38 30.41 -16.92
N VAL A 11 19.66 31.30 -16.27
CA VAL A 11 18.34 31.76 -16.72
C VAL A 11 18.56 32.77 -17.90
N SER A 12 17.95 32.45 -19.05
CA SER A 12 17.97 33.28 -20.24
C SER A 12 16.80 34.28 -20.25
N GLU A 13 16.85 35.30 -21.14
CA GLU A 13 15.70 36.17 -21.39
C GLU A 13 14.50 35.36 -21.89
N GLY A 14 13.31 35.65 -21.33
CA GLY A 14 12.07 34.92 -21.64
C GLY A 14 11.85 33.64 -20.82
N GLU A 15 12.79 33.24 -19.95
CA GLU A 15 12.69 32.06 -19.10
C GLU A 15 12.39 32.39 -17.63
N GLU A 16 11.97 33.63 -17.36
CA GLU A 16 11.65 34.11 -16.00
C GLU A 16 10.46 33.37 -15.44
N GLY A 17 10.44 33.18 -14.13
CA GLY A 17 9.34 32.51 -13.47
C GLY A 17 9.69 31.98 -12.08
N ARG A 18 8.88 31.05 -11.60
CA ARG A 18 9.14 30.45 -10.32
C ARG A 18 10.23 29.37 -10.45
N LEU A 19 11.16 29.37 -9.50
CA LEU A 19 12.28 28.41 -9.45
C LEU A 19 11.81 26.94 -9.55
N ASP A 20 10.76 26.57 -8.80
CA ASP A 20 10.24 25.20 -8.81
C ASP A 20 9.63 24.80 -10.17
N LYS A 21 9.09 25.76 -10.92
CA LYS A 21 8.55 25.50 -12.25
C LYS A 21 9.68 25.45 -13.29
N TYR A 22 10.57 26.44 -13.27
CA TYR A 22 11.71 26.50 -14.18
C TYR A 22 12.54 25.21 -14.15
N LEU A 23 12.91 24.75 -12.93
CA LEU A 23 13.65 23.51 -12.79
C LEU A 23 12.87 22.28 -13.29
N SER A 24 11.56 22.22 -13.05
CA SER A 24 10.71 21.14 -13.55
C SER A 24 10.59 21.10 -15.07
N ASP A 25 10.62 22.27 -15.71
CA ASP A 25 10.54 22.42 -17.16
C ASP A 25 11.89 22.10 -17.84
N LYS A 26 13.03 22.32 -17.15
CA LYS A 26 14.39 22.07 -17.65
C LYS A 26 14.91 20.65 -17.36
N LEU A 27 14.42 20.01 -16.32
CA LEU A 27 14.90 18.71 -15.83
C LEU A 27 13.76 17.68 -15.95
N GLU A 28 13.59 17.14 -17.15
CA GLU A 28 12.50 16.19 -17.47
C GLU A 28 12.53 14.93 -16.60
N ASP A 29 13.73 14.52 -16.14
CA ASP A 29 13.93 13.34 -15.28
C ASP A 29 13.47 13.55 -13.85
N MET A 30 13.14 14.79 -13.44
CA MET A 30 12.85 15.14 -12.06
C MET A 30 11.43 15.68 -11.88
N THR A 31 10.66 15.04 -10.97
CA THR A 31 9.32 15.55 -10.67
C THR A 31 9.37 16.87 -9.90
N ARG A 32 8.41 17.77 -10.17
CA ARG A 32 8.29 19.05 -9.46
C ARG A 32 8.21 18.89 -7.93
N SER A 33 7.64 17.78 -7.45
CA SER A 33 7.57 17.48 -6.01
C SER A 33 8.94 17.15 -5.42
N TYR A 34 9.77 16.44 -6.16
CA TYR A 34 11.14 16.13 -5.77
C TYR A 34 12.00 17.40 -5.74
N LEU A 35 11.94 18.22 -6.79
CA LEU A 35 12.64 19.50 -6.87
C LEU A 35 12.25 20.45 -5.72
N LYS A 36 10.96 20.54 -5.37
CA LYS A 36 10.53 21.30 -4.20
C LYS A 36 11.16 20.81 -2.90
N LYS A 37 11.29 19.48 -2.75
CA LYS A 37 11.95 18.90 -1.58
C LYS A 37 13.41 19.31 -1.53
N LEU A 38 14.18 19.14 -2.62
CA LEU A 38 15.57 19.56 -2.72
C LEU A 38 15.77 21.04 -2.38
N ILE A 39 14.89 21.91 -2.87
CA ILE A 39 14.97 23.35 -2.58
C ILE A 39 14.70 23.66 -1.10
N SER A 40 13.72 22.98 -0.48
CA SER A 40 13.21 23.35 0.85
C SER A 40 13.91 22.64 2.00
N ASP A 41 14.19 21.34 1.83
CA ASP A 41 14.64 20.48 2.94
C ASP A 41 16.17 20.34 2.96
N ASP A 42 16.78 20.18 1.80
CA ASP A 42 18.19 19.79 1.70
C ASP A 42 19.11 20.98 1.35
N LYS A 43 18.55 22.16 1.07
CA LYS A 43 19.31 23.34 0.58
C LYS A 43 20.23 23.00 -0.61
N ALA A 44 19.84 21.98 -1.36
CA ALA A 44 20.60 21.48 -2.50
C ALA A 44 20.48 22.39 -3.73
N VAL A 45 19.70 23.47 -3.64
CA VAL A 45 19.50 24.43 -4.73
C VAL A 45 19.85 25.84 -4.24
N LEU A 46 20.85 26.42 -4.89
CA LEU A 46 21.25 27.80 -4.67
C LEU A 46 20.93 28.67 -5.90
N VAL A 47 20.56 29.92 -5.68
CA VAL A 47 20.44 30.94 -6.75
C VAL A 47 21.45 32.02 -6.46
N ASN A 48 22.41 32.24 -7.37
CA ASN A 48 23.53 33.15 -7.19
C ASN A 48 24.29 32.90 -5.87
N GLY A 49 24.54 31.62 -5.55
CA GLY A 49 25.24 31.17 -4.35
C GLY A 49 24.41 31.23 -3.05
N ASN A 50 23.13 31.62 -3.10
CA ASN A 50 22.29 31.75 -1.91
C ASN A 50 21.11 30.76 -1.91
N PRO A 51 20.71 30.20 -0.76
CA PRO A 51 19.53 29.37 -0.64
C PRO A 51 18.26 30.12 -1.07
N ALA A 52 17.43 29.50 -1.90
CA ALA A 52 16.22 30.12 -2.42
C ALA A 52 14.97 29.31 -2.02
N LYS A 53 13.79 29.95 -2.02
CA LYS A 53 12.51 29.28 -1.80
C LYS A 53 11.94 28.75 -3.12
N PRO A 54 11.10 27.67 -3.12
CA PRO A 54 10.51 27.12 -4.34
C PRO A 54 9.74 28.14 -5.21
N ASN A 55 9.22 29.19 -4.59
CA ASN A 55 8.47 30.24 -5.25
C ASN A 55 9.33 31.46 -5.60
N TYR A 56 10.66 31.41 -5.47
CA TYR A 56 11.58 32.46 -5.86
C TYR A 56 11.33 32.82 -7.34
N LYS A 57 11.27 34.12 -7.62
CA LYS A 57 11.09 34.65 -8.99
C LYS A 57 12.46 34.86 -9.62
N LEU A 58 12.79 33.97 -10.54
CA LEU A 58 14.02 34.04 -11.32
C LEU A 58 14.03 35.26 -12.24
N LYS A 59 15.21 35.83 -12.45
CA LYS A 59 15.49 36.92 -13.36
C LYS A 59 16.50 36.48 -14.43
N PRO A 60 16.50 37.10 -15.61
CA PRO A 60 17.53 36.84 -16.60
C PRO A 60 18.93 37.06 -16.01
N GLY A 61 19.82 36.12 -16.25
CA GLY A 61 21.19 36.14 -15.71
C GLY A 61 21.36 35.44 -14.37
N ASP A 62 20.29 35.04 -13.67
CA ASP A 62 20.41 34.23 -12.45
C ASP A 62 21.11 32.90 -12.76
N ILE A 63 22.03 32.52 -11.88
CA ILE A 63 22.75 31.25 -11.93
C ILE A 63 22.17 30.33 -10.84
N ILE A 64 21.68 29.17 -11.26
CA ILE A 64 21.12 28.16 -10.36
C ILE A 64 22.12 27.03 -10.25
N GLU A 65 22.55 26.73 -9.04
CA GLU A 65 23.36 25.57 -8.69
C GLU A 65 22.44 24.51 -8.06
N LEU A 66 22.36 23.33 -8.66
CA LEU A 66 21.58 22.19 -8.17
C LEU A 66 22.52 21.04 -7.85
N ALA A 67 22.72 20.76 -6.57
CA ALA A 67 23.35 19.53 -6.11
C ALA A 67 22.29 18.43 -6.12
N VAL A 68 22.45 17.46 -7.00
CA VAL A 68 21.57 16.26 -7.03
C VAL A 68 22.25 15.20 -6.21
N PRO A 69 21.71 14.85 -5.02
CA PRO A 69 22.24 13.72 -4.27
C PRO A 69 22.16 12.46 -5.11
N GLU A 70 23.21 11.67 -5.12
CA GLU A 70 23.11 10.33 -5.70
C GLU A 70 21.89 9.62 -5.11
N PRO A 71 21.12 8.87 -5.94
CA PRO A 71 20.05 8.04 -5.42
C PRO A 71 20.67 7.10 -4.37
N ILE A 72 20.33 7.26 -3.12
CA ILE A 72 20.65 6.24 -2.12
C ILE A 72 19.82 5.03 -2.55
N GLU A 73 20.44 4.09 -3.23
CA GLU A 73 19.90 2.77 -3.44
C GLU A 73 19.69 2.19 -2.03
N LEU A 74 18.44 2.21 -1.60
CA LEU A 74 18.05 1.55 -0.35
C LEU A 74 18.15 0.04 -0.64
N GLU A 75 19.35 -0.50 -0.42
CA GLU A 75 19.56 -1.93 -0.41
C GLU A 75 18.61 -2.55 0.63
N ILE A 76 17.65 -3.32 0.14
CA ILE A 76 16.72 -4.01 1.03
C ILE A 76 17.44 -5.23 1.57
N LYS A 77 17.78 -5.19 2.85
CA LYS A 77 18.51 -6.28 3.51
C LYS A 77 17.57 -7.46 3.82
N ALA A 78 18.09 -8.67 3.58
CA ALA A 78 17.46 -9.89 4.05
C ALA A 78 17.48 -9.93 5.59
N GLU A 79 16.34 -10.27 6.19
CA GLU A 79 16.18 -10.34 7.65
C GLU A 79 15.57 -11.68 8.06
N ASN A 80 16.15 -12.36 9.04
CA ASN A 80 15.64 -13.61 9.58
C ASN A 80 14.40 -13.36 10.45
N ILE A 81 13.26 -13.15 9.77
CA ILE A 81 11.95 -12.95 10.37
C ILE A 81 11.11 -14.21 10.07
N PRO A 82 10.56 -14.89 11.08
CA PRO A 82 9.71 -16.05 10.87
C PRO A 82 8.51 -15.73 9.98
N LEU A 83 8.26 -16.58 8.98
CA LEU A 83 7.11 -16.52 8.09
C LEU A 83 6.17 -17.70 8.35
N ASP A 84 4.87 -17.42 8.42
CA ASP A 84 3.83 -18.45 8.39
C ASP A 84 3.52 -18.76 6.91
N ILE A 85 4.19 -19.81 6.39
CA ILE A 85 4.08 -20.26 5.00
C ILE A 85 3.01 -21.33 4.92
N VAL A 86 1.91 -21.02 4.23
CA VAL A 86 0.76 -21.92 4.05
C VAL A 86 0.99 -22.90 2.89
N TYR A 87 1.70 -22.44 1.86
CA TYR A 87 2.09 -23.23 0.69
C TYR A 87 3.37 -22.68 0.09
N GLU A 88 4.21 -23.55 -0.42
CA GLU A 88 5.41 -23.22 -1.18
C GLU A 88 5.76 -24.29 -2.19
N ASP A 89 6.15 -23.85 -3.38
CA ASP A 89 6.78 -24.69 -4.41
C ASP A 89 7.96 -23.95 -5.06
N ASN A 90 8.37 -24.38 -6.27
CA ASN A 90 9.47 -23.74 -7.01
C ASN A 90 9.10 -22.39 -7.61
N ASP A 91 7.80 -22.09 -7.77
CA ASP A 91 7.29 -20.94 -8.52
C ASP A 91 6.70 -19.86 -7.63
N MET A 92 6.13 -20.23 -6.51
CA MET A 92 5.40 -19.29 -5.66
C MET A 92 5.31 -19.72 -4.19
N LEU A 93 4.90 -18.76 -3.33
CA LEU A 93 4.49 -19.03 -1.95
C LEU A 93 3.10 -18.43 -1.69
N VAL A 94 2.39 -19.01 -0.72
CA VAL A 94 1.26 -18.40 -0.01
C VAL A 94 1.66 -18.17 1.42
N VAL A 95 1.68 -16.89 1.84
CA VAL A 95 2.12 -16.49 3.18
C VAL A 95 0.95 -15.92 3.96
N ASN A 96 0.77 -16.34 5.20
CA ASN A 96 -0.19 -15.75 6.13
C ASN A 96 0.49 -14.62 6.92
N LYS A 97 0.35 -13.39 6.45
CA LYS A 97 0.99 -12.20 7.03
C LYS A 97 0.37 -11.83 8.39
N PRO A 98 1.15 -11.65 9.45
CA PRO A 98 0.63 -11.17 10.73
C PRO A 98 0.17 -9.71 10.63
N GLN A 99 -0.70 -9.28 11.56
CA GLN A 99 -1.05 -7.88 11.76
C GLN A 99 0.19 -7.08 12.21
N GLY A 100 0.31 -5.84 11.78
CA GLY A 100 1.43 -4.95 12.15
C GLY A 100 2.64 -5.03 11.21
N MET A 101 2.76 -6.08 10.38
CA MET A 101 3.84 -6.21 9.41
C MET A 101 3.53 -5.44 8.11
N VAL A 102 4.46 -4.59 7.68
CA VAL A 102 4.40 -3.92 6.37
C VAL A 102 4.82 -4.89 5.27
N VAL A 103 4.17 -4.85 4.11
CA VAL A 103 4.50 -5.77 3.01
C VAL A 103 5.86 -5.45 2.39
N HIS A 104 6.14 -4.18 2.07
CA HIS A 104 7.39 -3.77 1.42
C HIS A 104 7.95 -2.48 2.04
N PRO A 105 9.25 -2.28 2.01
CA PRO A 105 9.88 -1.08 2.55
C PRO A 105 9.30 0.21 1.98
N ALA A 106 9.08 1.17 2.85
CA ALA A 106 8.57 2.50 2.52
C ALA A 106 9.08 3.52 3.54
N ALA A 107 8.92 4.82 3.27
CA ALA A 107 9.32 5.88 4.18
C ALA A 107 8.78 5.65 5.60
N GLY A 108 9.70 5.53 6.57
CA GLY A 108 9.41 5.23 7.97
C GLY A 108 9.27 3.74 8.34
N ASN A 109 9.44 2.80 7.38
CA ASN A 109 9.44 1.36 7.61
C ASN A 109 10.39 0.70 6.60
N TYR A 110 11.70 0.81 6.81
CA TYR A 110 12.72 0.30 5.90
C TYR A 110 13.14 -1.15 6.22
N THR A 111 12.87 -1.60 7.42
CA THR A 111 13.22 -2.92 7.98
C THR A 111 11.98 -3.59 8.56
N GLY A 112 12.08 -4.88 8.89
CA GLY A 112 10.99 -5.63 9.50
C GLY A 112 9.78 -5.87 8.57
N THR A 113 9.96 -5.80 7.27
CA THR A 113 8.87 -5.98 6.29
C THR A 113 8.79 -7.42 5.79
N LEU A 114 7.67 -7.76 5.19
CA LEU A 114 7.51 -9.07 4.55
C LEU A 114 8.60 -9.30 3.48
N VAL A 115 8.97 -8.28 2.71
CA VAL A 115 10.03 -8.38 1.71
C VAL A 115 11.38 -8.70 2.33
N ASN A 116 11.73 -8.08 3.48
CA ASN A 116 12.98 -8.41 4.19
C ASN A 116 13.00 -9.90 4.60
N ALA A 117 11.88 -10.42 5.10
CA ALA A 117 11.74 -11.84 5.48
C ALA A 117 11.80 -12.77 4.27
N LEU A 118 11.14 -12.41 3.17
CA LEU A 118 11.14 -13.19 1.92
C LEU A 118 12.53 -13.25 1.28
N LEU A 119 13.29 -12.16 1.29
CA LEU A 119 14.67 -12.16 0.82
C LEU A 119 15.55 -13.10 1.63
N TYR A 120 15.34 -13.21 2.93
CA TYR A 120 16.06 -14.17 3.76
C TYR A 120 15.63 -15.62 3.46
N HIS A 121 14.33 -15.86 3.31
CA HIS A 121 13.78 -17.20 3.10
C HIS A 121 14.09 -17.75 1.70
N CYS A 122 13.90 -16.94 0.66
CA CYS A 122 14.00 -17.37 -0.74
C CYS A 122 15.38 -17.12 -1.35
N GLY A 123 16.24 -16.27 -0.74
CA GLY A 123 17.50 -15.85 -1.34
C GLY A 123 17.29 -15.25 -2.73
N ASP A 124 18.06 -15.71 -3.70
CA ASP A 124 18.04 -15.22 -5.08
C ASP A 124 16.84 -15.70 -5.90
N SER A 125 15.95 -16.52 -5.33
CA SER A 125 14.80 -17.09 -6.06
C SER A 125 13.52 -16.25 -5.96
N LEU A 126 13.61 -14.93 -5.80
CA LEU A 126 12.44 -14.04 -5.88
C LEU A 126 12.38 -13.33 -7.24
N SER A 127 11.16 -13.19 -7.80
CA SER A 127 10.97 -12.40 -9.02
C SER A 127 11.43 -10.96 -8.85
N GLY A 128 12.24 -10.48 -9.79
CA GLY A 128 12.75 -9.11 -9.85
C GLY A 128 11.89 -8.13 -10.63
N ILE A 129 10.78 -8.53 -11.25
CA ILE A 129 9.99 -7.70 -12.19
C ILE A 129 9.58 -6.34 -11.63
N ASN A 130 9.23 -6.25 -10.34
CA ASN A 130 8.87 -4.99 -9.69
C ASN A 130 10.09 -4.21 -9.17
N GLY A 131 11.28 -4.56 -9.64
CA GLY A 131 12.56 -3.98 -9.23
C GLY A 131 12.97 -4.37 -7.81
N GLU A 132 14.14 -3.93 -7.39
CA GLU A 132 14.76 -4.26 -6.09
C GLU A 132 13.88 -3.95 -4.88
N LYS A 133 12.94 -3.01 -5.00
CA LYS A 133 12.09 -2.57 -3.88
C LYS A 133 10.92 -3.48 -3.57
N ARG A 134 10.54 -4.40 -4.45
CA ARG A 134 9.33 -5.25 -4.30
C ARG A 134 9.50 -6.65 -4.89
N PRO A 135 10.61 -7.35 -4.64
CA PRO A 135 10.83 -8.67 -5.21
C PRO A 135 9.69 -9.62 -4.81
N GLY A 136 9.17 -10.35 -5.78
CA GLY A 136 8.12 -11.36 -5.58
C GLY A 136 6.72 -10.86 -5.25
N ILE A 137 6.51 -9.57 -4.96
CA ILE A 137 5.23 -9.03 -4.49
C ILE A 137 4.28 -8.75 -5.66
N VAL A 138 3.26 -9.58 -5.83
CA VAL A 138 2.23 -9.43 -6.87
C VAL A 138 1.02 -8.61 -6.41
N HIS A 139 0.68 -8.65 -5.11
CA HIS A 139 -0.35 -7.81 -4.48
C HIS A 139 0.00 -7.49 -3.03
N ARG A 140 -0.83 -6.68 -2.39
CA ARG A 140 -0.57 -6.25 -1.00
C ARG A 140 -1.83 -6.13 -0.18
N ILE A 141 -1.68 -6.31 1.14
CA ILE A 141 -2.64 -5.92 2.16
C ILE A 141 -2.02 -4.83 3.06
N ASP A 142 -2.84 -4.14 3.84
CA ASP A 142 -2.37 -3.05 4.70
C ASP A 142 -1.50 -3.58 5.85
N LYS A 143 -0.71 -2.70 6.46
CA LYS A 143 0.14 -3.02 7.63
C LYS A 143 -0.63 -3.78 8.70
N ASP A 144 -1.78 -3.23 9.11
CA ASP A 144 -2.58 -3.76 10.22
C ASP A 144 -3.70 -4.72 9.76
N THR A 145 -3.67 -5.17 8.51
CA THR A 145 -4.49 -6.26 7.99
C THR A 145 -3.65 -7.54 8.01
N SER A 146 -4.17 -8.61 8.59
CA SER A 146 -3.56 -9.95 8.56
C SER A 146 -4.10 -10.80 7.41
N GLY A 147 -3.47 -11.93 7.14
CA GLY A 147 -3.98 -12.96 6.24
C GLY A 147 -3.14 -13.21 5.00
N LEU A 148 -3.73 -13.93 4.06
CA LEU A 148 -3.04 -14.57 2.94
C LEU A 148 -2.57 -13.59 1.87
N LEU A 149 -1.34 -13.81 1.43
CA LEU A 149 -0.67 -13.11 0.34
C LEU A 149 0.02 -14.10 -0.60
N LEU A 150 -0.05 -13.83 -1.91
CA LEU A 150 0.70 -14.55 -2.93
C LEU A 150 2.04 -13.87 -3.18
N VAL A 151 3.09 -14.68 -3.30
CA VAL A 151 4.45 -14.24 -3.60
C VAL A 151 4.97 -15.06 -4.76
N ALA A 152 5.56 -14.43 -5.76
CA ALA A 152 6.15 -15.09 -6.92
C ALA A 152 7.66 -15.29 -6.71
N LYS A 153 8.15 -16.52 -6.90
CA LYS A 153 9.58 -16.86 -6.80
C LYS A 153 10.34 -16.61 -8.10
N ASN A 154 9.66 -16.54 -9.23
CA ASN A 154 10.27 -16.24 -10.53
C ASN A 154 9.39 -15.32 -11.38
N ASP A 155 9.96 -14.79 -12.46
CA ASP A 155 9.32 -13.79 -13.30
C ASP A 155 8.12 -14.33 -14.10
N ASN A 156 8.13 -15.60 -14.50
CA ASN A 156 7.00 -16.24 -15.18
C ASN A 156 5.78 -16.32 -14.25
N ALA A 157 5.98 -16.79 -13.02
CA ALA A 157 4.93 -16.84 -12.01
C ALA A 157 4.41 -15.44 -11.69
N HIS A 158 5.31 -14.44 -11.59
CA HIS A 158 4.94 -13.05 -11.33
C HIS A 158 4.03 -12.48 -12.43
N GLN A 159 4.40 -12.67 -13.69
CA GLN A 159 3.60 -12.19 -14.84
C GLN A 159 2.21 -12.81 -14.84
N LYS A 160 2.11 -14.14 -14.69
CA LYS A 160 0.84 -14.86 -14.73
C LYS A 160 -0.08 -14.52 -13.54
N LEU A 161 0.47 -14.43 -12.33
CA LEU A 161 -0.31 -14.01 -11.16
C LEU A 161 -0.75 -12.52 -11.28
N SER A 162 0.12 -11.64 -11.77
CA SER A 162 -0.24 -10.24 -12.04
C SER A 162 -1.32 -10.09 -13.10
N SER A 163 -1.33 -10.96 -14.14
CA SER A 163 -2.40 -11.00 -15.16
C SER A 163 -3.74 -11.33 -14.52
N GLN A 164 -3.80 -12.38 -13.69
CA GLN A 164 -5.02 -12.77 -12.97
C GLN A 164 -5.55 -11.64 -12.07
N ILE A 165 -4.66 -10.90 -11.41
CA ILE A 165 -5.04 -9.73 -10.60
C ILE A 165 -5.63 -8.63 -11.48
N LYS A 166 -5.02 -8.36 -12.64
CA LYS A 166 -5.49 -7.34 -13.60
C LYS A 166 -6.82 -7.72 -14.25
N GLU A 167 -7.02 -8.99 -14.53
CA GLU A 167 -8.23 -9.56 -15.14
C GLU A 167 -9.33 -9.81 -14.10
N HIS A 168 -9.07 -9.55 -12.82
CA HIS A 168 -10.00 -9.78 -11.71
C HIS A 168 -10.44 -11.26 -11.56
N SER A 169 -9.66 -12.20 -12.04
CA SER A 169 -9.94 -13.63 -11.96
C SER A 169 -9.46 -14.26 -10.65
N LEU A 170 -8.64 -13.54 -9.87
CA LEU A 170 -8.11 -13.99 -8.59
C LEU A 170 -9.14 -13.78 -7.47
N THR A 171 -9.52 -14.85 -6.78
CA THR A 171 -10.43 -14.78 -5.62
C THR A 171 -9.72 -14.19 -4.41
N ARG A 172 -10.28 -13.15 -3.81
CA ARG A 172 -9.79 -12.55 -2.56
C ARG A 172 -10.97 -12.27 -1.64
N ALA A 173 -11.06 -13.03 -0.55
CA ALA A 173 -12.10 -12.83 0.44
C ALA A 173 -11.51 -12.48 1.81
N TYR A 174 -12.21 -11.59 2.50
CA TYR A 174 -11.80 -11.03 3.79
C TYR A 174 -12.93 -11.22 4.80
N LYS A 175 -12.55 -11.40 6.06
CA LYS A 175 -13.47 -11.30 7.18
C LYS A 175 -13.23 -9.95 7.86
N ALA A 176 -14.31 -9.22 8.13
CA ALA A 176 -14.27 -7.92 8.78
C ALA A 176 -15.31 -7.82 9.90
N LEU A 177 -14.93 -7.27 11.04
CA LEU A 177 -15.88 -6.84 12.08
C LEU A 177 -16.09 -5.33 11.92
N VAL A 178 -17.34 -4.92 11.75
CA VAL A 178 -17.69 -3.51 11.53
C VAL A 178 -18.61 -2.97 12.62
N HIS A 179 -18.57 -1.67 12.86
CA HIS A 179 -19.50 -0.97 13.73
C HIS A 179 -20.91 -0.88 13.11
N GLY A 180 -21.90 -0.94 13.95
CA GLY A 180 -23.32 -0.83 13.56
C GLY A 180 -23.93 -2.16 13.15
N ASN A 181 -25.25 -2.14 13.02
CA ASN A 181 -26.05 -3.28 12.61
C ASN A 181 -26.43 -3.14 11.14
N ILE A 182 -25.79 -3.92 10.26
CA ILE A 182 -26.15 -3.99 8.85
C ILE A 182 -27.42 -4.82 8.72
N LYS A 183 -28.52 -4.20 8.26
CA LYS A 183 -29.83 -4.87 8.15
C LYS A 183 -29.91 -5.85 6.98
N GLN A 184 -29.27 -5.53 5.87
CA GLN A 184 -29.21 -6.37 4.67
C GLN A 184 -28.28 -7.56 4.90
N ASP A 185 -28.66 -8.74 4.41
CA ASP A 185 -27.82 -9.96 4.56
C ASP A 185 -26.61 -9.95 3.61
N SER A 186 -26.71 -9.21 2.52
CA SER A 186 -25.62 -9.03 1.55
C SER A 186 -25.78 -7.70 0.80
N GLY A 187 -24.71 -7.28 0.14
CA GLY A 187 -24.74 -6.08 -0.71
C GLY A 187 -23.49 -5.95 -1.56
N ARG A 188 -23.56 -5.01 -2.50
CA ARG A 188 -22.47 -4.63 -3.40
C ARG A 188 -22.20 -3.14 -3.28
N ILE A 189 -20.95 -2.78 -3.01
CA ILE A 189 -20.49 -1.40 -2.96
C ILE A 189 -19.66 -1.16 -4.21
N ASP A 190 -20.20 -0.37 -5.12
CA ASP A 190 -19.54 0.01 -6.36
C ASP A 190 -19.32 1.52 -6.32
N ALA A 191 -18.12 1.91 -5.90
CA ALA A 191 -17.80 3.31 -5.69
C ALA A 191 -16.31 3.57 -5.91
N PRO A 192 -15.91 4.46 -6.84
CA PRO A 192 -14.53 4.66 -7.20
C PRO A 192 -13.72 5.27 -6.05
N ILE A 193 -12.46 4.83 -5.92
CA ILE A 193 -11.57 5.25 -4.84
C ILE A 193 -10.39 6.04 -5.40
N GLY A 194 -10.15 7.22 -4.83
CA GLY A 194 -9.02 8.08 -5.08
C GLY A 194 -8.34 8.56 -3.79
N ARG A 195 -7.25 9.33 -3.94
CA ARG A 195 -6.59 9.94 -2.78
C ARG A 195 -7.47 11.01 -2.15
N HIS A 196 -7.45 11.07 -0.82
CA HIS A 196 -8.15 12.15 -0.10
C HIS A 196 -7.48 13.49 -0.41
N PRO A 197 -8.25 14.56 -0.72
CA PRO A 197 -7.69 15.82 -1.23
C PRO A 197 -6.79 16.56 -0.23
N SER A 198 -7.02 16.42 1.06
CA SER A 198 -6.27 17.14 2.12
C SER A 198 -5.44 16.23 3.03
N ASP A 199 -5.70 14.92 3.07
CA ASP A 199 -4.97 13.97 3.92
C ASP A 199 -4.31 12.89 3.07
N ARG A 200 -3.00 13.04 2.85
CA ARG A 200 -2.20 12.12 2.01
C ARG A 200 -2.16 10.67 2.51
N LYS A 201 -2.49 10.43 3.79
CA LYS A 201 -2.53 9.08 4.38
C LYS A 201 -3.85 8.38 4.12
N LYS A 202 -4.88 9.10 3.66
CA LYS A 202 -6.23 8.59 3.43
C LYS A 202 -6.55 8.39 1.95
N MET A 203 -7.42 7.43 1.72
CA MET A 203 -8.18 7.26 0.48
C MET A 203 -9.62 7.68 0.73
N THR A 204 -10.38 7.97 -0.34
CA THR A 204 -11.79 8.34 -0.22
C THR A 204 -12.57 7.94 -1.47
N ILE A 205 -13.88 7.79 -1.37
CA ILE A 205 -14.75 7.70 -2.53
C ILE A 205 -14.78 9.07 -3.22
N THR A 206 -14.43 9.12 -4.49
CA THR A 206 -14.37 10.33 -5.31
C THR A 206 -14.30 9.97 -6.78
N ASP A 207 -14.84 10.82 -7.64
CA ASP A 207 -14.72 10.68 -9.09
C ASP A 207 -13.45 11.35 -9.66
N LYS A 208 -12.75 12.13 -8.83
CA LYS A 208 -11.53 12.85 -9.24
C LYS A 208 -10.28 12.01 -9.01
N ASN A 209 -9.51 11.73 -10.09
CA ASN A 209 -8.27 10.94 -10.02
C ASN A 209 -8.45 9.62 -9.25
N SER A 210 -9.57 8.96 -9.50
CA SER A 210 -9.98 7.72 -8.86
C SER A 210 -9.85 6.53 -9.80
N ARG A 211 -10.02 5.35 -9.24
CA ARG A 211 -10.11 4.09 -9.98
C ARG A 211 -11.35 3.35 -9.52
N GLU A 212 -11.97 2.63 -10.45
CA GLU A 212 -13.07 1.71 -10.14
C GLU A 212 -12.72 0.83 -8.93
N ALA A 213 -13.68 0.68 -8.03
CA ALA A 213 -13.53 -0.13 -6.84
C ALA A 213 -14.87 -0.80 -6.49
N VAL A 214 -14.86 -2.14 -6.43
CA VAL A 214 -16.04 -2.95 -6.18
C VAL A 214 -15.79 -3.94 -5.06
N THR A 215 -16.64 -3.89 -4.03
CA THR A 215 -16.61 -4.80 -2.88
C THR A 215 -18.01 -5.41 -2.70
N ASN A 216 -18.10 -6.72 -2.78
CA ASN A 216 -19.29 -7.47 -2.36
C ASN A 216 -19.17 -7.84 -0.90
N PHE A 217 -20.25 -7.79 -0.13
CA PHE A 217 -20.27 -8.25 1.25
C PHE A 217 -21.43 -9.18 1.55
N ARG A 218 -21.24 -10.07 2.52
CA ARG A 218 -22.26 -10.93 3.10
C ARG A 218 -22.14 -10.88 4.62
N VAL A 219 -23.27 -10.72 5.30
CA VAL A 219 -23.33 -10.76 6.76
C VAL A 219 -23.19 -12.20 7.23
N LEU A 220 -22.27 -12.43 8.17
CA LEU A 220 -22.06 -13.71 8.81
C LEU A 220 -22.78 -13.78 10.15
N GLU A 221 -22.58 -12.77 11.01
CA GLU A 221 -23.19 -12.70 12.35
C GLU A 221 -23.51 -11.24 12.72
N ARG A 222 -24.55 -11.02 13.55
CA ARG A 222 -24.94 -9.69 14.06
C ARG A 222 -24.89 -9.69 15.58
N TYR A 223 -24.24 -8.67 16.15
CA TYR A 223 -24.01 -8.51 17.58
C TYR A 223 -24.61 -7.19 18.10
N GLY A 224 -25.79 -6.80 17.61
CA GLY A 224 -26.45 -5.54 17.98
C GLY A 224 -25.71 -4.32 17.45
N ARG A 225 -24.65 -3.88 18.13
CA ARG A 225 -23.84 -2.71 17.73
C ARG A 225 -22.70 -3.05 16.77
N TYR A 226 -22.50 -4.30 16.43
CA TYR A 226 -21.46 -4.78 15.52
C TYR A 226 -22.02 -5.80 14.54
N THR A 227 -21.41 -5.89 13.38
CA THR A 227 -21.73 -6.89 12.35
C THR A 227 -20.45 -7.55 11.88
N PHE A 228 -20.41 -8.87 11.87
CA PHE A 228 -19.34 -9.67 11.28
C PHE A 228 -19.70 -9.97 9.85
N VAL A 229 -18.83 -9.60 8.90
CA VAL A 229 -19.07 -9.71 7.47
C VAL A 229 -17.92 -10.39 6.75
N GLU A 230 -18.28 -11.10 5.68
CA GLU A 230 -17.35 -11.49 4.63
C GLU A 230 -17.36 -10.41 3.54
N CYS A 231 -16.19 -10.01 3.06
CA CYS A 231 -16.02 -9.09 1.94
C CYS A 231 -15.26 -9.80 0.81
N ILE A 232 -15.83 -9.82 -0.39
CA ILE A 232 -15.22 -10.41 -1.60
C ILE A 232 -14.89 -9.27 -2.55
N LEU A 233 -13.63 -9.22 -3.00
CA LEU A 233 -13.10 -8.16 -3.82
C LEU A 233 -13.15 -8.51 -5.31
N GLU A 234 -13.81 -7.69 -6.14
CA GLU A 234 -13.61 -7.67 -7.59
C GLU A 234 -12.34 -6.88 -7.94
N THR A 235 -12.10 -5.77 -7.28
CA THR A 235 -10.93 -4.90 -7.42
C THR A 235 -10.07 -4.88 -6.15
N GLY A 236 -8.84 -4.37 -6.21
CA GLY A 236 -7.93 -4.32 -5.06
C GLY A 236 -7.27 -2.95 -4.90
N ARG A 237 -8.02 -1.91 -4.52
CA ARG A 237 -7.48 -0.57 -4.29
C ARG A 237 -6.98 -0.42 -2.85
N THR A 238 -6.04 0.49 -2.66
CA THR A 238 -5.50 0.81 -1.33
C THR A 238 -6.65 1.16 -0.36
N HIS A 239 -6.67 0.50 0.80
CA HIS A 239 -7.70 0.66 1.85
C HIS A 239 -9.15 0.39 1.38
N GLN A 240 -9.38 -0.36 0.30
CA GLN A 240 -10.68 -0.44 -0.36
C GLN A 240 -11.82 -0.83 0.60
N ILE A 241 -11.74 -1.98 1.27
CA ILE A 241 -12.79 -2.43 2.21
C ILE A 241 -12.98 -1.40 3.33
N ARG A 242 -11.89 -0.87 3.87
CA ARG A 242 -11.90 0.11 4.95
C ARG A 242 -12.64 1.39 4.58
N VAL A 243 -12.37 1.92 3.38
CA VAL A 243 -13.05 3.11 2.83
C VAL A 243 -14.51 2.81 2.53
N HIS A 244 -14.80 1.71 1.84
CA HIS A 244 -16.15 1.33 1.46
C HIS A 244 -17.06 1.15 2.69
N MET A 245 -16.63 0.34 3.65
CA MET A 245 -17.41 0.10 4.87
C MET A 245 -17.59 1.38 5.71
N SER A 246 -16.54 2.18 5.86
CA SER A 246 -16.62 3.46 6.59
C SER A 246 -17.59 4.45 5.93
N LYS A 247 -17.55 4.57 4.59
CA LYS A 247 -18.44 5.49 3.85
C LYS A 247 -19.89 5.01 3.85
N ASN A 248 -20.12 3.72 4.00
CA ASN A 248 -21.48 3.15 4.20
C ASN A 248 -21.97 3.24 5.66
N GLY A 249 -21.26 3.93 6.54
CA GLY A 249 -21.66 4.09 7.95
C GLY A 249 -21.27 2.93 8.87
N HIS A 250 -20.51 1.96 8.37
CA HIS A 250 -20.07 0.76 9.08
C HIS A 250 -18.54 0.63 9.10
N PRO A 251 -17.78 1.56 9.74
CA PRO A 251 -16.33 1.49 9.75
C PRO A 251 -15.86 0.21 10.45
N ILE A 252 -14.67 -0.27 10.05
CA ILE A 252 -14.09 -1.48 10.63
C ILE A 252 -13.64 -1.20 12.06
N VAL A 253 -13.91 -2.13 12.96
CA VAL A 253 -13.50 -2.08 14.38
C VAL A 253 -11.98 -2.07 14.47
N GLY A 254 -11.43 -1.17 15.29
CA GLY A 254 -9.97 -1.00 15.44
C GLY A 254 -9.29 -0.21 14.34
N ASP A 255 -10.01 0.30 13.34
CA ASP A 255 -9.41 1.09 12.25
C ASP A 255 -9.06 2.51 12.74
N LYS A 256 -7.76 2.77 12.94
CA LYS A 256 -7.24 4.06 13.43
C LYS A 256 -7.36 5.20 12.40
N THR A 257 -7.65 4.88 11.14
CA THR A 257 -7.71 5.86 10.03
C THR A 257 -9.14 6.25 9.68
N TYR A 258 -10.03 5.27 9.61
CA TYR A 258 -11.42 5.42 9.17
C TYR A 258 -12.46 5.04 10.23
N GLY A 259 -12.02 4.50 11.36
CA GLY A 259 -12.85 4.02 12.44
C GLY A 259 -13.44 5.11 13.32
N VAL A 260 -14.05 4.71 14.42
CA VAL A 260 -14.63 5.60 15.42
C VAL A 260 -13.56 6.16 16.36
N LYS A 261 -13.80 7.34 16.94
CA LYS A 261 -12.84 7.99 17.85
C LYS A 261 -12.66 7.25 19.18
N LYS A 262 -13.74 6.64 19.68
CA LYS A 262 -13.71 5.85 20.92
C LYS A 262 -13.91 4.40 20.57
N GLU A 263 -12.83 3.63 20.58
CA GLU A 263 -12.85 2.19 20.36
C GLU A 263 -13.05 1.47 21.70
N GLU A 264 -13.92 0.46 21.73
CA GLU A 264 -14.24 -0.30 22.95
C GLU A 264 -13.22 -1.43 23.22
N PHE A 265 -12.53 -1.88 22.17
CA PHE A 265 -11.54 -2.92 22.25
C PHE A 265 -10.13 -2.33 22.16
N ASN A 266 -9.23 -2.80 23.01
CA ASN A 266 -7.83 -2.38 22.97
C ASN A 266 -7.08 -3.11 21.84
N LEU A 267 -7.24 -2.64 20.60
CA LEU A 267 -6.73 -3.27 19.40
C LEU A 267 -5.49 -2.56 18.83
N ALA A 268 -4.54 -3.35 18.37
CA ALA A 268 -3.36 -2.84 17.66
C ALA A 268 -3.72 -2.21 16.30
N GLY A 269 -4.74 -2.75 15.62
CA GLY A 269 -5.21 -2.31 14.30
C GLY A 269 -6.60 -2.86 13.97
N GLN A 270 -7.03 -2.65 12.72
CA GLN A 270 -8.35 -3.05 12.24
C GLN A 270 -8.60 -4.56 12.28
N LEU A 271 -9.80 -4.96 12.68
CA LEU A 271 -10.28 -6.35 12.57
C LEU A 271 -10.68 -6.65 11.13
N LEU A 272 -9.67 -6.79 10.28
CA LEU A 272 -9.75 -7.14 8.87
C LEU A 272 -8.71 -8.22 8.58
N HIS A 273 -9.16 -9.35 8.04
CA HIS A 273 -8.33 -10.51 7.78
C HIS A 273 -8.57 -11.06 6.38
N ALA A 274 -7.53 -11.14 5.55
CA ALA A 274 -7.55 -11.77 4.23
C ALA A 274 -7.56 -13.30 4.40
N TYR A 275 -8.72 -13.86 4.67
CA TYR A 275 -8.83 -15.24 5.09
C TYR A 275 -8.79 -16.26 3.94
N LYS A 276 -9.09 -15.81 2.70
CA LYS A 276 -9.14 -16.71 1.54
C LYS A 276 -8.47 -16.07 0.32
N VAL A 277 -7.68 -16.87 -0.38
CA VAL A 277 -7.14 -16.56 -1.71
C VAL A 277 -7.32 -17.77 -2.63
N GLY A 278 -7.83 -17.53 -3.87
CA GLY A 278 -7.96 -18.54 -4.90
C GLY A 278 -7.43 -18.03 -6.23
N PHE A 279 -6.70 -18.88 -6.95
CA PHE A 279 -6.00 -18.51 -8.18
C PHE A 279 -5.75 -19.74 -9.06
N ILE A 280 -5.43 -19.50 -10.33
CA ILE A 280 -4.89 -20.54 -11.21
C ILE A 280 -3.38 -20.57 -11.01
N HIS A 281 -2.83 -21.74 -10.66
CA HIS A 281 -1.40 -21.90 -10.44
C HIS A 281 -0.61 -21.55 -11.72
N PRO A 282 0.44 -20.72 -11.60
CA PRO A 282 1.10 -20.12 -12.78
C PRO A 282 1.78 -21.12 -13.70
N VAL A 283 2.14 -22.31 -13.22
CA VAL A 283 2.83 -23.34 -14.01
C VAL A 283 1.91 -24.51 -14.32
N SER A 284 1.27 -25.13 -13.33
CA SER A 284 0.40 -26.29 -13.55
C SER A 284 -0.91 -25.92 -14.26
N GLY A 285 -1.39 -24.69 -14.15
CA GLY A 285 -2.70 -24.28 -14.67
C GLY A 285 -3.89 -24.77 -13.86
N GLU A 286 -3.67 -25.42 -12.72
CA GLU A 286 -4.72 -25.91 -11.84
C GLU A 286 -5.25 -24.80 -10.93
N TYR A 287 -6.55 -24.83 -10.63
CA TYR A 287 -7.11 -23.92 -9.62
C TYR A 287 -6.70 -24.37 -8.22
N MET A 288 -6.16 -23.42 -7.44
CA MET A 288 -5.80 -23.62 -6.05
C MET A 288 -6.52 -22.61 -5.17
N GLU A 289 -6.97 -23.03 -4.01
CA GLU A 289 -7.60 -22.17 -3.01
C GLU A 289 -7.02 -22.47 -1.63
N PHE A 290 -6.67 -21.40 -0.90
CA PHE A 290 -6.17 -21.48 0.47
C PHE A 290 -7.05 -20.65 1.39
N VAL A 291 -7.23 -21.18 2.60
CA VAL A 291 -8.00 -20.55 3.66
C VAL A 291 -7.16 -20.51 4.92
N SER A 292 -7.13 -19.36 5.60
CA SER A 292 -6.53 -19.23 6.93
C SER A 292 -7.58 -18.99 7.99
N GLU A 293 -7.33 -19.47 9.19
CA GLU A 293 -8.16 -19.20 10.35
C GLU A 293 -7.98 -17.76 10.84
N LEU A 294 -8.97 -17.25 11.56
CA LEU A 294 -8.87 -15.95 12.22
C LEU A 294 -7.83 -16.02 13.34
N PRO A 295 -6.94 -15.03 13.45
CA PRO A 295 -5.96 -15.00 14.55
C PRO A 295 -6.64 -14.78 15.91
N ASP A 296 -5.98 -15.23 16.99
CA ASP A 296 -6.50 -15.22 18.35
C ASP A 296 -7.04 -13.86 18.80
N TYR A 297 -6.34 -12.76 18.49
CA TYR A 297 -6.79 -11.41 18.85
C TYR A 297 -8.15 -11.06 18.22
N TYR A 298 -8.43 -11.61 17.04
CA TYR A 298 -9.70 -11.43 16.33
C TYR A 298 -10.79 -12.32 16.97
N MET A 299 -10.48 -13.62 17.17
CA MET A 299 -11.40 -14.58 17.78
C MET A 299 -11.83 -14.14 19.18
N ASN A 300 -10.90 -13.66 20.00
CA ASN A 300 -11.19 -13.14 21.35
C ASN A 300 -12.25 -12.03 21.36
N VAL A 301 -12.27 -11.17 20.33
CA VAL A 301 -13.31 -10.13 20.22
C VAL A 301 -14.65 -10.73 19.82
N LEU A 302 -14.68 -11.66 18.84
CA LEU A 302 -15.93 -12.33 18.44
C LEU A 302 -16.53 -13.12 19.59
N ASP A 303 -15.74 -13.90 20.32
CA ASP A 303 -16.19 -14.71 21.44
C ASP A 303 -16.73 -13.83 22.58
N ARG A 304 -16.05 -12.70 22.85
CA ARG A 304 -16.58 -11.71 23.80
C ARG A 304 -17.95 -11.18 23.35
N LEU A 305 -18.14 -10.87 22.07
CA LEU A 305 -19.42 -10.38 21.54
C LEU A 305 -20.51 -11.46 21.61
N ARG A 306 -20.20 -12.71 21.32
CA ARG A 306 -21.12 -13.84 21.42
C ARG A 306 -21.62 -14.10 22.85
N ASN A 307 -20.74 -13.87 23.84
CA ASN A 307 -21.08 -14.06 25.26
C ASN A 307 -21.90 -12.89 25.87
N PHE A 308 -22.06 -11.76 25.15
CA PHE A 308 -22.85 -10.61 25.61
C PHE A 308 -24.26 -10.55 24.97
N ILE A 309 -24.60 -11.51 24.11
CA ILE A 309 -25.93 -11.70 23.52
C ILE A 309 -26.65 -12.80 24.28
#